data_b3be09caac7a10d89c7359b464a3ed4b
#
_entry.id   b3be09caac7a10d89c7359b464a3ed4b
#
_cell.length_a   1.000
_cell.length_b   1.000
_cell.length_c   1.000
_cell.angle_alpha   90.00
_cell.angle_beta   90.00
_cell.angle_gamma   90.00
#
_symmetry.space_group_name_H-M   'P 1'
#
loop_
_entity.id
_entity.type
_entity.pdbx_description
1 polymer ?
#
loop_
_entity_poly.entity_id
_entity_poly.type
_entity_poly.pdbx_seq_one_letter_code
_entity_poly.pdbx_strand_id
1 'polypeptide(L)'
;MNSHIRSVAALPSVLACIVLISATACGGGNDSSPTAPTDSAPFSQTDIRVGTGAEATAGRGVTVNYTLWLYSASAAENKGQRIESGTFPFVLGTGQAIRGFDQGIVGMRVGGLRRLVVPPELAYGSEGNRSIPPNATLVFDVELTSVQ
;
A
#
# COMPACT_ATOMS: atom_id res chain seq x y z
N MET A 1 7.80 4.91 -70.68
CA MET A 1 8.66 5.94 -71.30
C MET A 1 9.55 6.51 -70.19
N ASN A 2 10.75 6.13 -70.33
CA ASN A 2 12.04 6.82 -70.08
C ASN A 2 12.27 7.31 -68.63
N SER A 3 13.18 6.69 -68.02
CA SER A 3 14.67 6.81 -68.14
C SER A 3 15.12 8.08 -67.43
N HIS A 4 16.08 8.14 -66.65
CA HIS A 4 17.46 7.74 -66.57
C HIS A 4 18.00 8.22 -65.20
N ILE A 5 18.68 7.43 -64.50
CA ILE A 5 20.11 7.09 -64.52
C ILE A 5 21.01 8.10 -63.81
N ARG A 6 21.76 7.46 -62.92
CA ARG A 6 23.18 7.72 -62.57
C ARG A 6 23.43 8.81 -61.54
N SER A 7 24.30 8.68 -60.69
CA SER A 7 25.41 7.78 -60.44
C SER A 7 26.35 8.46 -59.45
N VAL A 8 26.92 7.65 -58.64
CA VAL A 8 28.33 7.56 -58.32
C VAL A 8 28.90 8.54 -57.28
N ALA A 9 29.25 7.93 -56.19
CA ALA A 9 30.56 7.86 -55.58
C ALA A 9 31.20 9.13 -55.02
N ALA A 10 31.58 9.04 -53.79
CA ALA A 10 32.95 9.03 -53.35
C ALA A 10 33.04 9.07 -51.82
N LEU A 11 33.64 8.05 -51.26
CA LEU A 11 34.39 8.13 -50.03
C LEU A 11 35.71 8.88 -50.31
N PRO A 12 36.28 9.56 -49.34
CA PRO A 12 37.32 8.90 -48.59
C PRO A 12 37.31 9.24 -47.08
N SER A 13 37.57 8.22 -46.30
CA SER A 13 38.72 8.06 -45.39
C SER A 13 39.24 9.35 -44.77
N VAL A 14 39.28 9.39 -43.46
CA VAL A 14 40.51 9.57 -42.69
C VAL A 14 40.25 9.62 -41.19
N LEU A 15 40.96 8.75 -40.51
CA LEU A 15 41.56 8.82 -39.17
C LEU A 15 40.68 8.93 -37.93
N ALA A 16 40.50 7.87 -37.24
CA ALA A 16 41.25 7.46 -36.03
C ALA A 16 41.39 8.57 -34.98
N CYS A 17 40.51 8.45 -33.93
CA CYS A 17 40.96 8.73 -32.60
C CYS A 17 40.32 7.65 -31.69
N ILE A 18 41.11 6.64 -31.43
CA ILE A 18 40.89 5.70 -30.35
C ILE A 18 41.16 6.45 -29.07
N VAL A 19 40.09 6.79 -28.33
CA VAL A 19 40.22 7.08 -26.92
C VAL A 19 39.67 5.87 -26.17
N LEU A 20 40.55 5.00 -25.82
CA LEU A 20 40.34 3.99 -24.79
C LEU A 20 40.14 4.72 -23.46
N ILE A 21 38.88 4.92 -23.09
CA ILE A 21 38.57 5.17 -21.68
C ILE A 21 38.12 3.84 -21.11
N SER A 22 39.06 3.20 -20.44
CA SER A 22 38.80 2.10 -19.53
C SER A 22 37.94 2.62 -18.40
N ALA A 23 36.63 2.51 -18.55
CA ALA A 23 35.73 2.63 -17.41
C ALA A 23 35.74 1.28 -16.70
N THR A 24 36.53 1.19 -15.67
CA THR A 24 36.45 0.15 -14.65
C THR A 24 35.06 0.21 -14.05
N ALA A 25 34.22 -0.70 -14.45
CA ALA A 25 32.94 -0.94 -13.80
C ALA A 25 33.27 -1.58 -12.44
N CYS A 26 33.33 -0.77 -11.41
CA CYS A 26 33.24 -1.26 -10.06
C CYS A 26 31.83 -1.69 -9.77
N GLY A 27 31.68 -2.96 -9.56
CA GLY A 27 31.12 -3.58 -8.41
C GLY A 27 29.61 -3.37 -8.22
N GLY A 28 28.88 -4.39 -8.67
CA GLY A 28 27.53 -4.63 -8.17
C GLY A 28 27.53 -4.71 -6.65
N GLY A 29 27.06 -3.67 -6.02
CA GLY A 29 26.48 -3.77 -4.70
C GLY A 29 25.10 -4.36 -4.88
N ASN A 30 24.95 -5.65 -4.61
CA ASN A 30 23.65 -6.23 -4.29
C ASN A 30 23.27 -5.71 -2.90
N ASP A 31 22.84 -4.48 -2.82
CA ASP A 31 22.04 -4.02 -1.70
C ASP A 31 20.65 -4.63 -1.87
N SER A 32 20.56 -5.88 -1.43
CA SER A 32 19.26 -6.46 -1.09
C SER A 32 18.83 -5.87 0.26
N SER A 33 18.65 -4.57 0.30
CA SER A 33 17.80 -3.96 1.30
C SER A 33 16.42 -4.55 1.04
N PRO A 34 15.72 -5.08 2.06
CA PRO A 34 14.32 -5.41 1.90
C PRO A 34 13.64 -4.14 1.43
N THR A 35 13.23 -4.13 0.19
CA THR A 35 12.46 -3.03 -0.39
C THR A 35 11.22 -2.92 0.47
N ALA A 36 11.16 -1.89 1.30
CA ALA A 36 9.92 -1.53 1.95
C ALA A 36 8.87 -1.47 0.85
N PRO A 37 7.66 -1.99 1.08
CA PRO A 37 6.62 -1.94 0.08
C PRO A 37 6.43 -0.48 -0.32
N THR A 38 6.76 -0.16 -1.56
CA THR A 38 6.64 1.18 -2.16
C THR A 38 5.18 1.59 -2.34
N ASP A 39 4.27 0.68 -2.04
CA ASP A 39 2.84 0.89 -2.12
C ASP A 39 2.35 1.60 -0.86
N SER A 40 2.25 2.93 -0.93
CA SER A 40 1.62 3.72 0.13
C SER A 40 0.36 4.41 -0.38
N ALA A 41 -0.62 4.54 0.49
CA ALA A 41 -1.85 5.26 0.22
C ALA A 41 -2.25 6.08 1.45
N PRO A 42 -2.87 7.24 1.27
CA PRO A 42 -3.37 8.05 2.38
C PRO A 42 -4.49 7.33 3.13
N PHE A 43 -4.74 7.78 4.35
CA PHE A 43 -5.88 7.29 5.12
C PHE A 43 -7.18 7.48 4.34
N SER A 44 -7.95 6.42 4.21
CA SER A 44 -9.28 6.47 3.62
C SER A 44 -10.23 5.49 4.29
N GLN A 45 -11.51 5.81 4.25
CA GLN A 45 -12.58 4.95 4.72
C GLN A 45 -13.71 4.91 3.69
N THR A 46 -14.23 3.73 3.45
CA THR A 46 -15.29 3.51 2.46
C THR A 46 -16.32 2.55 3.03
N ASP A 47 -17.56 2.99 3.13
CA ASP A 47 -18.66 2.13 3.54
C ASP A 47 -19.04 1.19 2.39
N ILE A 48 -18.76 -0.11 2.57
CA ILE A 48 -19.18 -1.17 1.65
C ILE A 48 -20.67 -1.48 1.89
N ARG A 49 -21.06 -1.47 3.15
CA ARG A 49 -22.45 -1.64 3.60
C ARG A 49 -22.71 -0.76 4.81
N VAL A 50 -23.75 0.04 4.75
CA VAL A 50 -24.17 0.85 5.89
C VAL A 50 -25.05 0.01 6.81
N GLY A 51 -24.69 -0.06 8.10
CA GLY A 51 -25.49 -0.72 9.11
C GLY A 51 -26.72 0.10 9.51
N THR A 52 -27.67 -0.57 10.14
CA THR A 52 -28.95 0.05 10.62
C THR A 52 -29.07 0.08 12.13
N GLY A 53 -28.11 -0.53 12.84
CA GLY A 53 -28.10 -0.62 14.30
C GLY A 53 -27.51 0.60 15.01
N ALA A 54 -27.11 0.41 16.26
CA ALA A 54 -26.52 1.45 17.09
C ALA A 54 -25.23 2.00 16.46
N GLU A 55 -25.00 3.29 16.63
CA GLU A 55 -23.85 3.99 16.10
C GLU A 55 -22.65 3.90 17.05
N ALA A 56 -21.49 3.66 16.49
CA ALA A 56 -20.22 3.64 17.20
C ALA A 56 -19.75 5.07 17.45
N THR A 57 -19.71 5.45 18.70
CA THR A 57 -19.23 6.76 19.17
C THR A 57 -18.06 6.58 20.12
N ALA A 58 -17.20 7.59 20.23
CA ALA A 58 -16.08 7.59 21.16
C ALA A 58 -16.55 7.32 22.59
N GLY A 59 -15.78 6.47 23.32
CA GLY A 59 -16.11 6.05 24.69
C GLY A 59 -17.04 4.85 24.80
N ARG A 60 -17.58 4.37 23.67
CA ARG A 60 -18.44 3.15 23.67
C ARG A 60 -17.61 1.89 23.49
N GLY A 61 -18.01 0.84 24.16
CA GLY A 61 -17.52 -0.52 23.88
C GLY A 61 -18.06 -1.00 22.54
N VAL A 62 -17.19 -1.42 21.67
CA VAL A 62 -17.55 -1.95 20.35
C VAL A 62 -16.95 -3.34 20.15
N THR A 63 -17.63 -4.18 19.41
CA THR A 63 -17.08 -5.44 18.94
C THR A 63 -17.14 -5.45 17.43
N VAL A 64 -16.00 -5.76 16.80
CA VAL A 64 -15.86 -5.81 15.37
C VAL A 64 -15.29 -7.14 14.91
N ASN A 65 -15.74 -7.61 13.76
CA ASN A 65 -15.01 -8.62 12.99
C ASN A 65 -14.16 -7.89 11.97
N TYR A 66 -12.90 -8.27 11.85
CA TYR A 66 -12.00 -7.64 10.89
C TYR A 66 -11.19 -8.66 10.11
N THR A 67 -10.78 -8.25 8.93
CA THR A 67 -9.74 -8.92 8.16
C THR A 67 -8.72 -7.88 7.73
N LEU A 68 -7.43 -8.22 7.86
CA LEU A 68 -6.29 -7.35 7.60
C LEU A 68 -5.45 -7.88 6.45
N TRP A 69 -5.13 -6.99 5.51
CA TRP A 69 -4.19 -7.22 4.41
C TRP A 69 -3.11 -6.14 4.40
N LEU A 70 -1.95 -6.47 3.85
CA LEU A 70 -1.01 -5.46 3.38
C LEU A 70 -1.60 -4.76 2.15
N TYR A 71 -1.44 -3.45 2.08
CA TYR A 71 -1.84 -2.69 0.90
C TYR A 71 -0.97 -3.08 -0.29
N SER A 72 -1.58 -3.25 -1.45
CA SER A 72 -0.88 -3.41 -2.73
C SER A 72 -1.65 -2.71 -3.83
N ALA A 73 -1.02 -1.72 -4.45
CA ALA A 73 -1.64 -0.94 -5.52
C ALA A 73 -2.00 -1.79 -6.75
N SER A 74 -1.29 -2.91 -6.95
CA SER A 74 -1.52 -3.82 -8.07
C SER A 74 -2.56 -4.90 -7.81
N ALA A 75 -2.97 -5.08 -6.55
CA ALA A 75 -3.93 -6.10 -6.17
C ALA A 75 -5.38 -5.61 -6.32
N ALA A 76 -6.29 -6.54 -6.56
CA ALA A 76 -7.72 -6.23 -6.55
C ALA A 76 -8.13 -5.65 -5.20
N GLU A 77 -8.90 -4.54 -5.23
CA GLU A 77 -9.33 -3.81 -4.04
C GLU A 77 -8.17 -3.36 -3.13
N ASN A 78 -6.96 -3.25 -3.68
CA ASN A 78 -5.71 -2.96 -2.98
C ASN A 78 -5.35 -3.94 -1.86
N LYS A 79 -5.93 -5.14 -1.88
CA LYS A 79 -5.71 -6.21 -0.93
C LYS A 79 -4.56 -7.10 -1.38
N GLY A 80 -3.38 -6.86 -0.84
CA GLY A 80 -2.21 -7.71 -1.06
C GLY A 80 -2.25 -8.96 -0.18
N GLN A 81 -1.15 -9.26 0.47
CA GLN A 81 -1.07 -10.42 1.36
C GLN A 81 -2.01 -10.27 2.56
N ARG A 82 -2.84 -11.29 2.81
CA ARG A 82 -3.64 -11.37 4.02
C ARG A 82 -2.75 -11.67 5.21
N ILE A 83 -2.89 -10.89 6.27
CA ILE A 83 -2.10 -11.03 7.50
C ILE A 83 -2.89 -11.81 8.55
N GLU A 84 -4.09 -11.33 8.89
CA GLU A 84 -4.91 -11.95 9.93
C GLU A 84 -6.40 -11.60 9.77
N SER A 85 -7.22 -12.27 10.57
CA SER A 85 -8.62 -11.92 10.74
C SER A 85 -9.07 -12.40 12.13
N GLY A 86 -10.04 -11.72 12.70
CA GLY A 86 -10.55 -12.06 14.00
C GLY A 86 -11.70 -11.18 14.46
N THR A 87 -12.10 -11.40 15.70
CA THR A 87 -13.07 -10.56 16.41
C THR A 87 -12.32 -9.78 17.48
N PHE A 88 -12.53 -8.47 17.54
CA PHE A 88 -11.85 -7.61 18.48
C PHE A 88 -12.85 -6.74 19.25
N PRO A 89 -13.04 -6.99 20.55
CA PRO A 89 -13.78 -6.12 21.44
C PRO A 89 -12.84 -5.06 22.03
N PHE A 90 -13.23 -3.80 21.98
CA PHE A 90 -12.46 -2.70 22.56
C PHE A 90 -13.34 -1.46 22.82
N VAL A 91 -12.80 -0.50 23.58
CA VAL A 91 -13.47 0.79 23.82
C VAL A 91 -12.94 1.80 22.82
N LEU A 92 -13.84 2.39 22.05
CA LEU A 92 -13.51 3.30 20.96
C LEU A 92 -12.94 4.61 21.51
N GLY A 93 -11.82 5.07 20.92
CA GLY A 93 -11.16 6.33 21.31
C GLY A 93 -10.25 6.25 22.54
N THR A 94 -9.97 5.05 23.05
CA THR A 94 -9.07 4.85 24.22
C THR A 94 -7.65 4.44 23.86
N GLY A 95 -7.34 4.29 22.56
CA GLY A 95 -6.01 3.87 22.11
C GLY A 95 -5.73 2.38 22.29
N GLN A 96 -6.74 1.55 22.46
CA GLN A 96 -6.60 0.07 22.50
C GLN A 96 -6.32 -0.52 21.13
N ALA A 97 -6.67 0.20 20.06
CA ALA A 97 -6.38 -0.13 18.67
C ALA A 97 -5.41 0.89 18.06
N ILE A 98 -4.88 0.60 16.87
CA ILE A 98 -4.11 1.58 16.10
C ILE A 98 -4.98 2.79 15.75
N ARG A 99 -4.37 3.97 15.64
CA ARG A 99 -5.09 5.24 15.48
C ARG A 99 -6.01 5.26 14.26
N GLY A 100 -5.56 4.72 13.14
CA GLY A 100 -6.36 4.64 11.93
C GLY A 100 -7.60 3.74 12.06
N PHE A 101 -7.49 2.67 12.85
CA PHE A 101 -8.61 1.77 13.13
C PHE A 101 -9.64 2.44 14.05
N ASP A 102 -9.16 3.08 15.10
CA ASP A 102 -9.99 3.85 16.05
C ASP A 102 -10.80 4.95 15.33
N GLN A 103 -10.11 5.76 14.53
CA GLN A 103 -10.75 6.84 13.75
C GLN A 103 -11.72 6.31 12.68
N GLY A 104 -11.35 5.20 12.05
CA GLY A 104 -12.12 4.63 10.95
C GLY A 104 -13.45 4.01 11.36
N ILE A 105 -13.60 3.57 12.62
CA ILE A 105 -14.80 2.92 13.11
C ILE A 105 -15.83 3.92 13.64
N VAL A 106 -15.42 5.11 14.05
CA VAL A 106 -16.33 6.17 14.50
C VAL A 106 -17.37 6.44 13.42
N GLY A 107 -18.64 6.49 13.82
CA GLY A 107 -19.78 6.73 12.95
C GLY A 107 -20.26 5.49 12.18
N MET A 108 -19.64 4.32 12.38
CA MET A 108 -20.22 3.07 11.87
C MET A 108 -21.47 2.69 12.64
N ARG A 109 -22.37 1.97 11.99
CA ARG A 109 -23.56 1.39 12.64
C ARG A 109 -23.47 -0.13 12.66
N VAL A 110 -24.01 -0.75 13.70
CA VAL A 110 -24.06 -2.21 13.82
C VAL A 110 -24.69 -2.82 12.55
N GLY A 111 -24.07 -3.86 12.03
CA GLY A 111 -24.38 -4.48 10.75
C GLY A 111 -23.69 -3.83 9.56
N GLY A 112 -22.96 -2.72 9.77
CA GLY A 112 -22.15 -2.08 8.73
C GLY A 112 -20.86 -2.80 8.45
N LEU A 113 -20.40 -2.70 7.21
CA LEU A 113 -19.09 -3.15 6.73
C LEU A 113 -18.35 -1.98 6.10
N ARG A 114 -17.17 -1.67 6.60
CA ARG A 114 -16.35 -0.54 6.16
C ARG A 114 -14.95 -1.01 5.82
N ARG A 115 -14.43 -0.49 4.71
CA ARG A 115 -13.02 -0.64 4.34
C ARG A 115 -12.24 0.55 4.85
N LEU A 116 -11.10 0.26 5.48
CA LEU A 116 -10.14 1.26 5.94
C LEU A 116 -8.81 1.03 5.22
N VAL A 117 -8.24 2.08 4.68
CA VAL A 117 -6.83 2.11 4.25
C VAL A 117 -6.08 2.95 5.26
N VAL A 118 -5.11 2.35 5.93
CA VAL A 118 -4.42 2.97 7.06
C VAL A 118 -2.94 3.07 6.74
N PRO A 119 -2.42 4.29 6.56
CA PRO A 119 -1.00 4.52 6.32
C PRO A 119 -0.18 4.21 7.59
N PRO A 120 1.14 3.96 7.45
CA PRO A 120 1.98 3.53 8.55
C PRO A 120 1.98 4.47 9.75
N GLU A 121 1.89 5.79 9.57
CA GLU A 121 1.85 6.79 10.64
C GLU A 121 0.61 6.69 11.55
N LEU A 122 -0.45 6.06 11.07
CA LEU A 122 -1.67 5.76 11.82
C LEU A 122 -1.79 4.27 12.20
N ALA A 123 -0.77 3.49 11.88
CA ALA A 123 -0.67 2.05 12.14
C ALA A 123 0.55 1.72 12.98
N TYR A 124 1.50 0.98 12.43
CA TYR A 124 2.69 0.49 13.15
C TYR A 124 3.99 1.25 12.80
N GLY A 125 3.92 2.28 11.97
CA GLY A 125 5.02 3.18 11.66
C GLY A 125 6.24 2.50 11.04
N SER A 126 7.41 3.07 11.33
CA SER A 126 8.69 2.58 10.84
C SER A 126 9.21 1.33 11.56
N GLU A 127 8.60 0.93 12.64
CA GLU A 127 9.00 -0.27 13.39
C GLU A 127 8.29 -1.53 12.88
N GLY A 128 7.04 -1.38 12.39
CA GLY A 128 6.21 -2.51 12.01
C GLY A 128 5.76 -3.34 13.22
N ASN A 129 5.40 -4.60 12.97
CA ASN A 129 5.02 -5.59 13.97
C ASN A 129 5.48 -6.96 13.46
N ARG A 130 5.39 -8.02 14.28
CA ARG A 130 5.84 -9.40 13.94
C ARG A 130 5.42 -9.86 12.54
N SER A 131 4.21 -9.52 12.11
CA SER A 131 3.63 -9.95 10.83
C SER A 131 3.49 -8.80 9.83
N ILE A 132 3.80 -7.58 10.24
CA ILE A 132 3.61 -6.37 9.46
C ILE A 132 4.97 -5.69 9.26
N PRO A 133 5.42 -5.52 8.00
CA PRO A 133 6.69 -4.87 7.72
C PRO A 133 6.74 -3.41 8.19
N PRO A 134 7.93 -2.86 8.41
CA PRO A 134 8.12 -1.42 8.59
C PRO A 134 7.50 -0.61 7.44
N ASN A 135 6.91 0.53 7.76
CA ASN A 135 6.32 1.47 6.81
C ASN A 135 5.22 0.85 5.92
N ALA A 136 4.53 -0.17 6.40
CA ALA A 136 3.45 -0.81 5.66
C ALA A 136 2.15 -0.03 5.77
N THR A 137 1.50 0.21 4.65
CA THR A 137 0.10 0.63 4.57
C THR A 137 -0.79 -0.61 4.70
N LEU A 138 -1.85 -0.51 5.46
CA LEU A 138 -2.75 -1.61 5.78
C LEU A 138 -4.13 -1.41 5.17
N VAL A 139 -4.78 -2.51 4.81
CA VAL A 139 -6.19 -2.53 4.40
C VAL A 139 -6.96 -3.39 5.37
N PHE A 140 -8.02 -2.83 5.95
CA PHE A 140 -8.94 -3.56 6.80
C PHE A 140 -10.33 -3.58 6.18
N ASP A 141 -10.99 -4.71 6.22
CA ASP A 141 -12.45 -4.78 6.12
C ASP A 141 -12.98 -5.05 7.53
N VAL A 142 -13.80 -4.13 8.02
CA VAL A 142 -14.30 -4.12 9.40
C VAL A 142 -15.82 -4.18 9.39
N GLU A 143 -16.37 -5.17 10.04
CA GLU A 143 -17.80 -5.30 10.30
C GLU A 143 -18.10 -4.99 11.76
N LEU A 144 -18.94 -4.01 12.02
CA LEU A 144 -19.38 -3.68 13.38
C LEU A 144 -20.49 -4.61 13.78
N THR A 145 -20.25 -5.43 14.81
CA THR A 145 -21.21 -6.45 15.28
C THR A 145 -22.01 -6.00 16.49
N SER A 146 -21.43 -5.22 17.39
CA SER A 146 -22.13 -4.69 18.55
C SER A 146 -21.55 -3.36 19.04
N VAL A 147 -22.40 -2.58 19.69
CA VAL A 147 -22.07 -1.36 20.45
C VAL A 147 -22.71 -1.45 21.82
N GLN A 148 -21.91 -1.21 22.89
CA GLN A 148 -22.35 -1.26 24.30
C GLN A 148 -22.24 0.12 24.94
#